data_412d3d73dd513ea52aa1847d68985c72
#
_entry.id   412d3d73dd513ea52aa1847d68985c72
#
_cell.length_a   1.000
_cell.length_b   1.000
_cell.length_c   1.000
_cell.angle_alpha   90.00
_cell.angle_beta   90.00
_cell.angle_gamma   90.00
#
_symmetry.space_group_name_H-M   'P 1'
#
loop_
_entity.id
_entity.type
_entity.pdbx_description
1 polymer ?
#
loop_
_entity_poly.entity_id
_entity_poly.type
_entity_poly.pdbx_seq_one_letter_code
_entity_poly.pdbx_strand_id
1 'polypeptide(L)'
;MQTVNAAAGRPRTLAENQVWLRQRLEARIHPLDFCDPAGTRAVIDGLTGLDGASWGEAWSAAGARAEAAGDWLNAHAYYFIGRFPTPNHPAKLAAAVKERETYLRVAEEKQWDLQRIVVPFDGRADEGREIAFYYRRPPGIARPPVVALWGGIDAWKEQLTAQVQAFLDAGIATIALDNPGTGESPVVASPDAERQFVPVFDWARAQPDLDGERIGCFGRSFGGYWATKLAHVMPDRIAGAVSWAGGAHHMYQRDWIEASRYPDSYLMDLAEARGRMLGAQNDAEYIERFAALSLLDQGILELPCAPLLLVNGKVDRQCPVEDIHLLLEHGSPKSVRFFPGGHMGHGPHTVPTMVAWLKQQLVGRG
;
A
#
# COMPACT_ATOMS: atom_id res chain seq x y z
N MET A 1 7.52 27.50 -13.63
CA MET A 1 6.90 26.58 -12.68
C MET A 1 7.86 26.39 -11.52
N GLN A 2 7.46 26.73 -10.30
CA GLN A 2 8.31 26.44 -9.15
C GLN A 2 8.26 24.94 -8.88
N THR A 3 9.38 24.26 -9.07
CA THR A 3 9.59 22.90 -8.60
C THR A 3 9.31 22.89 -7.11
N VAL A 4 8.29 22.12 -6.68
CA VAL A 4 8.02 21.87 -5.26
C VAL A 4 9.15 20.97 -4.80
N ASN A 5 10.23 21.56 -4.31
CA ASN A 5 11.32 20.81 -3.67
C ASN A 5 10.72 20.01 -2.51
N ALA A 6 10.95 18.71 -2.51
CA ALA A 6 10.76 17.91 -1.31
C ALA A 6 11.58 18.61 -0.21
N ALA A 7 10.95 19.05 0.86
CA ALA A 7 11.67 19.72 1.92
C ALA A 7 12.67 18.73 2.52
N ALA A 8 13.97 18.98 2.33
CA ALA A 8 15.02 18.20 2.95
C ALA A 8 14.90 18.37 4.47
N GLY A 9 14.22 17.40 5.10
CA GLY A 9 14.03 17.35 6.54
C GLY A 9 15.18 16.60 7.22
N ARG A 10 15.19 16.64 8.53
CA ARG A 10 16.00 15.77 9.40
C ARG A 10 15.09 14.77 10.12
N PRO A 11 15.63 13.68 10.67
CA PRO A 11 14.86 12.83 11.58
C PRO A 11 14.27 13.65 12.74
N ARG A 12 13.01 13.41 13.08
CA ARG A 12 12.38 14.05 14.25
C ARG A 12 12.94 13.46 15.53
N THR A 13 13.01 14.31 16.55
CA THR A 13 13.27 13.87 17.93
C THR A 13 12.06 13.11 18.48
N LEU A 14 12.24 12.39 19.58
CA LEU A 14 11.14 11.71 20.29
C LEU A 14 10.01 12.70 20.65
N ALA A 15 10.35 13.85 21.22
CA ALA A 15 9.37 14.86 21.62
C ALA A 15 8.56 15.41 20.42
N GLU A 16 9.22 15.69 19.29
CA GLU A 16 8.56 16.12 18.06
C GLU A 16 7.61 15.04 17.52
N ASN A 17 7.99 13.76 17.56
CA ASN A 17 7.12 12.68 17.15
C ASN A 17 5.95 12.45 18.11
N GLN A 18 6.15 12.59 19.41
CA GLN A 18 5.05 12.52 20.37
C GLN A 18 4.01 13.62 20.13
N VAL A 19 4.43 14.86 19.84
CA VAL A 19 3.52 15.96 19.47
C VAL A 19 2.77 15.62 18.18
N TRP A 20 3.48 15.17 17.16
CA TRP A 20 2.90 14.82 15.86
C TRP A 20 1.87 13.67 15.96
N LEU A 21 2.17 12.62 16.75
CA LEU A 21 1.27 11.49 17.01
C LEU A 21 0.00 11.94 17.75
N ARG A 22 0.13 12.80 18.78
CA ARG A 22 -1.04 13.33 19.51
C ARG A 22 -1.96 14.14 18.58
N GLN A 23 -1.39 14.99 17.73
CA GLN A 23 -2.17 15.75 16.74
C GLN A 23 -2.92 14.83 15.77
N ARG A 24 -2.30 13.76 15.30
CA ARG A 24 -2.96 12.78 14.43
C ARG A 24 -4.02 11.97 15.14
N LEU A 25 -3.79 11.59 16.39
CA LEU A 25 -4.78 10.91 17.21
C LEU A 25 -6.02 11.79 17.41
N GLU A 26 -5.84 13.06 17.72
CA GLU A 26 -6.93 14.03 17.89
C GLU A 26 -7.70 14.27 16.59
N ALA A 27 -7.00 14.35 15.47
CA ALA A 27 -7.60 14.49 14.14
C ALA A 27 -8.18 13.17 13.59
N ARG A 28 -8.01 12.05 14.27
CA ARG A 28 -8.43 10.71 13.84
C ARG A 28 -7.89 10.34 12.45
N ILE A 29 -6.61 10.57 12.24
CA ILE A 29 -5.94 10.29 10.98
C ILE A 29 -5.11 8.99 11.11
N HIS A 30 -5.27 8.07 10.14
CA HIS A 30 -4.41 6.90 9.98
C HIS A 30 -2.92 7.22 10.32
N PRO A 31 -2.18 6.36 11.04
CA PRO A 31 -2.50 4.97 11.36
C PRO A 31 -3.31 4.74 12.65
N LEU A 32 -3.82 5.77 13.31
CA LEU A 32 -4.39 5.71 14.65
C LEU A 32 -5.93 5.56 14.66
N ASP A 33 -6.56 5.40 13.52
CA ASP A 33 -8.03 5.44 13.35
C ASP A 33 -8.76 4.35 14.14
N PHE A 34 -8.13 3.20 14.33
CA PHE A 34 -8.75 2.01 14.95
C PHE A 34 -8.37 1.83 16.41
N CYS A 35 -7.43 2.62 16.92
CA CYS A 35 -6.97 2.47 18.29
C CYS A 35 -7.91 3.14 19.29
N ASP A 36 -8.03 2.56 20.48
CA ASP A 36 -8.56 3.24 21.65
C ASP A 36 -7.80 4.56 21.88
N PRO A 37 -8.45 5.73 21.81
CA PRO A 37 -7.77 7.00 21.95
C PRO A 37 -7.06 7.18 23.29
N ALA A 38 -7.61 6.67 24.39
CA ALA A 38 -7.03 6.79 25.72
C ALA A 38 -5.78 5.89 25.85
N GLY A 39 -5.89 4.62 25.44
CA GLY A 39 -4.77 3.69 25.44
C GLY A 39 -3.66 4.11 24.48
N THR A 40 -4.02 4.60 23.28
CA THR A 40 -3.06 5.14 22.31
C THR A 40 -2.30 6.32 22.88
N ARG A 41 -2.98 7.28 23.54
CA ARG A 41 -2.34 8.42 24.20
C ARG A 41 -1.38 7.95 25.29
N ALA A 42 -1.78 6.97 26.12
CA ALA A 42 -0.92 6.43 27.16
C ALA A 42 0.37 5.81 26.59
N VAL A 43 0.28 5.10 25.45
CA VAL A 43 1.48 4.58 24.77
C VAL A 43 2.36 5.71 24.26
N ILE A 44 1.79 6.71 23.58
CA ILE A 44 2.54 7.86 23.05
C ILE A 44 3.29 8.59 24.17
N ASP A 45 2.63 8.81 25.31
CA ASP A 45 3.20 9.52 26.45
C ASP A 45 4.29 8.72 27.15
N GLY A 46 4.19 7.39 27.12
CA GLY A 46 5.16 6.45 27.71
C GLY A 46 6.33 6.07 26.80
N LEU A 47 6.37 6.53 25.52
CA LEU A 47 7.48 6.22 24.62
C LEU A 47 8.82 6.74 25.18
N THR A 48 9.82 5.88 25.21
CA THR A 48 11.18 6.20 25.66
C THR A 48 12.18 6.41 24.52
N GLY A 49 11.82 5.96 23.30
CA GLY A 49 12.64 6.08 22.10
C GLY A 49 11.84 5.85 20.83
N LEU A 50 12.46 6.14 19.69
CA LEU A 50 11.93 5.87 18.36
C LEU A 50 12.68 4.72 17.67
N ASP A 51 13.71 4.19 18.33
CA ASP A 51 14.43 3.03 17.83
C ASP A 51 13.51 1.79 17.77
N GLY A 52 13.91 0.82 16.95
CA GLY A 52 13.08 -0.34 16.68
C GLY A 52 12.68 -1.15 17.90
N ALA A 53 13.53 -1.18 18.96
CA ALA A 53 13.21 -1.86 20.21
C ALA A 53 12.15 -1.07 20.98
N SER A 54 12.47 0.18 21.39
CA SER A 54 11.60 1.02 22.22
C SER A 54 10.21 1.20 21.58
N TRP A 55 10.15 1.47 20.28
CA TRP A 55 8.91 1.61 19.53
C TRP A 55 8.13 0.28 19.45
N GLY A 56 8.78 -0.78 18.95
CA GLY A 56 8.13 -2.08 18.74
C GLY A 56 7.64 -2.70 20.04
N GLU A 57 8.40 -2.60 21.14
CA GLU A 57 8.03 -3.14 22.44
C GLU A 57 6.87 -2.38 23.10
N ALA A 58 6.90 -1.04 23.06
CA ALA A 58 5.84 -0.22 23.66
C ALA A 58 4.46 -0.51 23.03
N TRP A 59 4.39 -0.49 21.71
CA TRP A 59 3.15 -0.76 21.01
C TRP A 59 2.72 -2.22 21.08
N SER A 60 3.67 -3.18 21.03
CA SER A 60 3.37 -4.61 21.22
C SER A 60 2.85 -4.92 22.61
N ALA A 61 3.35 -4.25 23.65
CA ALA A 61 2.81 -4.41 25.00
C ALA A 61 1.35 -3.93 25.11
N ALA A 62 0.98 -2.87 24.40
CA ALA A 62 -0.42 -2.45 24.30
C ALA A 62 -1.25 -3.46 23.51
N GLY A 63 -0.73 -3.97 22.40
CA GLY A 63 -1.36 -5.03 21.60
C GLY A 63 -1.62 -6.29 22.43
N ALA A 64 -0.64 -6.75 23.21
CA ALA A 64 -0.78 -7.92 24.09
C ALA A 64 -1.84 -7.74 25.19
N ARG A 65 -1.98 -6.53 25.74
CA ARG A 65 -3.05 -6.24 26.70
C ARG A 65 -4.44 -6.30 26.04
N ALA A 66 -4.59 -5.72 24.86
CA ALA A 66 -5.83 -5.77 24.09
C ALA A 66 -6.17 -7.22 23.69
N GLU A 67 -5.18 -7.99 23.22
CA GLU A 67 -5.31 -9.41 22.89
C GLU A 67 -5.78 -10.24 24.10
N ALA A 68 -5.18 -10.02 25.27
CA ALA A 68 -5.57 -10.68 26.51
C ALA A 68 -7.02 -10.33 26.97
N ALA A 69 -7.50 -9.16 26.59
CA ALA A 69 -8.88 -8.71 26.83
C ALA A 69 -9.88 -9.21 25.76
N GLY A 70 -9.41 -9.89 24.71
CA GLY A 70 -10.24 -10.30 23.57
C GLY A 70 -10.59 -9.15 22.62
N ASP A 71 -9.97 -8.00 22.76
CA ASP A 71 -10.17 -6.84 21.90
C ASP A 71 -9.24 -6.92 20.65
N TRP A 72 -9.65 -7.78 19.72
CA TRP A 72 -8.84 -8.13 18.55
C TRP A 72 -8.60 -6.93 17.62
N LEU A 73 -9.59 -6.03 17.53
CA LEU A 73 -9.46 -4.85 16.66
C LEU A 73 -8.37 -3.88 17.16
N ASN A 74 -8.39 -3.55 18.44
CA ASN A 74 -7.36 -2.73 19.05
C ASN A 74 -6.00 -3.46 19.12
N ALA A 75 -5.99 -4.78 19.38
CA ALA A 75 -4.76 -5.56 19.33
C ALA A 75 -4.10 -5.47 17.94
N HIS A 76 -4.87 -5.70 16.86
CA HIS A 76 -4.39 -5.55 15.49
C HIS A 76 -3.83 -4.14 15.22
N ALA A 77 -4.56 -3.11 15.62
CA ALA A 77 -4.13 -1.72 15.39
C ALA A 77 -2.82 -1.38 16.13
N TYR A 78 -2.66 -1.83 17.38
CA TYR A 78 -1.44 -1.63 18.15
C TYR A 78 -0.25 -2.38 17.55
N TYR A 79 -0.42 -3.62 17.10
CA TYR A 79 0.63 -4.38 16.45
C TYR A 79 1.01 -3.79 15.08
N PHE A 80 0.04 -3.28 14.32
CA PHE A 80 0.32 -2.52 13.10
C PHE A 80 1.22 -1.32 13.37
N ILE A 81 0.89 -0.50 14.38
CA ILE A 81 1.73 0.64 14.75
C ILE A 81 3.09 0.15 15.27
N GLY A 82 3.10 -0.95 16.02
CA GLY A 82 4.34 -1.54 16.55
C GLY A 82 5.34 -1.94 15.47
N ARG A 83 4.88 -2.44 14.32
CA ARG A 83 5.78 -2.78 13.19
C ARG A 83 6.11 -1.60 12.29
N PHE A 84 5.37 -0.48 12.42
CA PHE A 84 5.43 0.66 11.51
C PHE A 84 6.83 1.33 11.47
N PRO A 85 7.30 1.82 10.33
CA PRO A 85 6.72 1.65 9.00
C PRO A 85 7.12 0.32 8.36
N THR A 86 8.18 -0.30 8.83
CA THR A 86 8.75 -1.55 8.32
C THR A 86 9.35 -2.37 9.46
N PRO A 87 9.32 -3.71 9.39
CA PRO A 87 9.87 -4.57 10.44
C PRO A 87 11.40 -4.70 10.34
N ASN A 88 12.12 -3.60 10.57
CA ASN A 88 13.58 -3.49 10.52
C ASN A 88 14.29 -3.84 11.85
N HIS A 89 13.54 -4.33 12.84
CA HIS A 89 14.05 -4.74 14.16
C HIS A 89 13.29 -5.99 14.66
N PRO A 90 13.91 -6.90 15.46
CA PRO A 90 13.21 -8.09 15.98
C PRO A 90 11.88 -7.82 16.67
N ALA A 91 11.77 -6.76 17.48
CA ALA A 91 10.50 -6.37 18.11
C ALA A 91 9.43 -5.98 17.08
N LYS A 92 9.81 -5.24 16.03
CA LYS A 92 8.90 -4.88 14.93
C LYS A 92 8.54 -6.09 14.06
N LEU A 93 9.46 -7.06 13.89
CA LEU A 93 9.17 -8.34 13.23
C LEU A 93 8.12 -9.15 14.00
N ALA A 94 8.28 -9.25 15.33
CA ALA A 94 7.30 -9.91 16.18
C ALA A 94 5.93 -9.22 16.11
N ALA A 95 5.91 -7.88 16.11
CA ALA A 95 4.67 -7.11 15.93
C ALA A 95 4.00 -7.39 14.58
N ALA A 96 4.78 -7.51 13.47
CA ALA A 96 4.22 -7.83 12.16
C ALA A 96 3.59 -9.23 12.09
N VAL A 97 4.13 -10.21 12.80
CA VAL A 97 3.51 -11.54 12.93
C VAL A 97 2.19 -11.42 13.67
N LYS A 98 2.17 -10.75 14.80
CA LYS A 98 0.98 -10.54 15.63
C LYS A 98 -0.10 -9.70 14.92
N GLU A 99 0.29 -8.72 14.13
CA GLU A 99 -0.63 -7.94 13.30
C GLU A 99 -1.45 -8.84 12.36
N ARG A 100 -0.81 -9.78 11.66
CA ARG A 100 -1.50 -10.73 10.78
C ARG A 100 -2.39 -11.70 11.55
N GLU A 101 -1.88 -12.27 12.66
CA GLU A 101 -2.66 -13.19 13.50
C GLU A 101 -3.92 -12.52 14.03
N THR A 102 -3.81 -11.32 14.57
CA THR A 102 -4.94 -10.57 15.13
C THR A 102 -5.89 -10.06 14.04
N TYR A 103 -5.41 -9.73 12.84
CA TYR A 103 -6.28 -9.41 11.71
C TYR A 103 -7.21 -10.57 11.33
N LEU A 104 -6.70 -11.79 11.31
CA LEU A 104 -7.51 -12.97 11.06
C LEU A 104 -8.54 -13.21 12.18
N ARG A 105 -8.17 -12.92 13.44
CA ARG A 105 -9.13 -12.96 14.57
C ARG A 105 -10.23 -11.89 14.45
N VAL A 106 -9.87 -10.68 13.97
CA VAL A 106 -10.88 -9.65 13.65
C VAL A 106 -11.82 -10.14 12.56
N ALA A 107 -11.30 -10.77 11.51
CA ALA A 107 -12.12 -11.31 10.42
C ALA A 107 -13.09 -12.40 10.91
N GLU A 108 -12.65 -13.29 11.79
CA GLU A 108 -13.49 -14.31 12.44
C GLU A 108 -14.59 -13.66 13.31
N GLU A 109 -14.23 -12.72 14.18
CA GLU A 109 -15.18 -12.01 15.05
C GLU A 109 -16.25 -11.25 14.27
N LYS A 110 -15.81 -10.58 13.19
CA LYS A 110 -16.70 -9.82 12.28
C LYS A 110 -17.44 -10.71 11.29
N GLN A 111 -17.19 -12.01 11.30
CA GLN A 111 -17.77 -12.98 10.36
C GLN A 111 -17.58 -12.58 8.90
N TRP A 112 -16.41 -12.03 8.56
CA TRP A 112 -16.09 -11.75 7.19
C TRP A 112 -15.89 -13.06 6.43
N ASP A 113 -16.44 -13.16 5.21
CA ASP A 113 -16.09 -14.23 4.28
C ASP A 113 -14.69 -13.96 3.71
N LEU A 114 -13.68 -14.15 4.57
CA LEU A 114 -12.28 -13.91 4.26
C LEU A 114 -11.53 -15.23 4.18
N GLN A 115 -10.93 -15.48 3.02
CA GLN A 115 -10.09 -16.64 2.79
C GLN A 115 -8.63 -16.20 2.60
N ARG A 116 -7.71 -16.78 3.36
CA ARG A 116 -6.29 -16.64 3.10
C ARG A 116 -5.86 -17.72 2.10
N ILE A 117 -5.54 -17.28 0.90
CA ILE A 117 -5.09 -18.14 -0.20
C ILE A 117 -3.58 -18.06 -0.29
N VAL A 118 -2.94 -19.19 -0.59
CA VAL A 118 -1.50 -19.29 -0.88
C VAL A 118 -1.34 -19.98 -2.23
N VAL A 119 -0.63 -19.34 -3.13
CA VAL A 119 -0.33 -19.89 -4.46
C VAL A 119 1.17 -20.09 -4.63
N PRO A 120 1.60 -21.12 -5.40
CA PRO A 120 3.00 -21.30 -5.72
C PRO A 120 3.55 -20.11 -6.50
N PHE A 121 4.83 -19.81 -6.26
CA PHE A 121 5.59 -18.80 -7.00
C PHE A 121 6.93 -19.38 -7.43
N ASP A 122 7.23 -19.26 -8.72
CA ASP A 122 8.55 -19.69 -9.26
C ASP A 122 9.58 -18.59 -9.03
N GLY A 123 9.97 -18.46 -7.77
CA GLY A 123 10.97 -17.49 -7.33
C GLY A 123 12.40 -17.90 -7.71
N ARG A 124 13.30 -16.93 -7.75
CA ARG A 124 14.75 -17.15 -7.88
C ARG A 124 15.33 -17.77 -6.60
N ALA A 125 16.60 -18.14 -6.62
CA ALA A 125 17.24 -18.85 -5.51
C ALA A 125 17.14 -18.16 -4.14
N ASP A 126 17.14 -16.83 -4.14
CA ASP A 126 17.07 -15.95 -2.97
C ASP A 126 15.66 -15.42 -2.67
N GLU A 127 14.64 -15.87 -3.40
CA GLU A 127 13.27 -15.43 -3.27
C GLU A 127 12.36 -16.48 -2.61
N GLY A 128 11.19 -16.01 -2.13
CA GLY A 128 10.16 -16.91 -1.62
C GLY A 128 9.55 -17.79 -2.71
N ARG A 129 8.82 -18.82 -2.30
CA ARG A 129 8.21 -19.83 -3.19
C ARG A 129 6.69 -19.76 -3.22
N GLU A 130 6.11 -18.84 -2.48
CA GLU A 130 4.66 -18.73 -2.29
C GLU A 130 4.24 -17.26 -2.26
N ILE A 131 3.02 -17.01 -2.71
CA ILE A 131 2.36 -15.71 -2.58
C ILE A 131 1.08 -15.91 -1.76
N ALA A 132 0.97 -15.17 -0.66
CA ALA A 132 -0.20 -15.16 0.19
C ALA A 132 -1.04 -13.91 -0.04
N PHE A 133 -2.36 -14.08 -0.14
CA PHE A 133 -3.31 -12.98 -0.27
C PHE A 133 -4.62 -13.29 0.44
N TYR A 134 -5.43 -12.25 0.68
CA TYR A 134 -6.78 -12.37 1.20
C TYR A 134 -7.79 -12.23 0.09
N TYR A 135 -8.69 -13.20 0.00
CA TYR A 135 -9.78 -13.22 -0.96
C TYR A 135 -11.12 -13.04 -0.25
N ARG A 136 -11.99 -12.19 -0.82
CA ARG A 136 -13.38 -12.00 -0.37
C ARG A 136 -14.31 -11.84 -1.55
N ARG A 137 -15.55 -12.31 -1.39
CA ARG A 137 -16.63 -12.20 -2.40
C ARG A 137 -17.78 -11.33 -1.93
N PRO A 138 -18.41 -10.57 -2.83
CA PRO A 138 -19.68 -9.93 -2.55
C PRO A 138 -20.79 -11.00 -2.42
N PRO A 139 -21.70 -10.88 -1.45
CA PRO A 139 -22.80 -11.82 -1.30
C PRO A 139 -23.78 -11.72 -2.48
N GLY A 140 -24.38 -12.86 -2.84
CA GLY A 140 -25.48 -12.92 -3.81
C GLY A 140 -25.12 -12.75 -5.29
N ILE A 141 -23.84 -12.64 -5.63
CA ILE A 141 -23.37 -12.53 -7.02
C ILE A 141 -22.66 -13.81 -7.42
N ALA A 142 -23.19 -14.50 -8.41
CA ALA A 142 -22.72 -15.83 -8.81
C ALA A 142 -21.29 -15.81 -9.39
N ARG A 143 -20.98 -14.85 -10.27
CA ARG A 143 -19.67 -14.67 -10.91
C ARG A 143 -19.29 -13.18 -10.94
N PRO A 144 -18.88 -12.61 -9.81
CA PRO A 144 -18.45 -11.22 -9.78
C PRO A 144 -17.13 -11.03 -10.54
N PRO A 145 -16.90 -9.85 -11.16
CA PRO A 145 -15.56 -9.45 -11.56
C PRO A 145 -14.68 -9.28 -10.32
N VAL A 146 -13.38 -9.18 -10.51
CA VAL A 146 -12.43 -9.15 -9.40
C VAL A 146 -11.49 -7.93 -9.46
N VAL A 147 -11.18 -7.35 -8.32
CA VAL A 147 -10.13 -6.34 -8.17
C VAL A 147 -9.02 -6.91 -7.31
N ALA A 148 -7.80 -6.93 -7.87
CA ALA A 148 -6.58 -7.13 -7.11
C ALA A 148 -6.13 -5.77 -6.57
N LEU A 149 -5.93 -5.68 -5.24
CA LEU A 149 -5.60 -4.43 -4.57
C LEU A 149 -4.46 -4.58 -3.59
N TRP A 150 -3.66 -3.52 -3.48
CA TRP A 150 -2.47 -3.48 -2.64
C TRP A 150 -2.19 -2.07 -2.10
N GLY A 151 -1.50 -2.04 -0.97
CA GLY A 151 -1.19 -0.83 -0.22
C GLY A 151 0.06 -0.09 -0.71
N GLY A 152 0.65 0.67 0.19
CA GLY A 152 1.91 1.39 0.00
C GLY A 152 3.11 0.65 0.60
N ILE A 153 4.11 1.42 1.00
CA ILE A 153 5.32 0.88 1.65
C ILE A 153 5.01 0.38 3.06
N ASP A 154 4.18 1.10 3.79
CA ASP A 154 3.90 0.94 5.21
C ASP A 154 2.51 0.37 5.53
N ALA A 155 1.57 0.49 4.60
CA ALA A 155 0.22 -0.06 4.72
C ALA A 155 0.09 -1.27 3.78
N TRP A 156 -0.06 -2.46 4.37
CA TRP A 156 -0.07 -3.74 3.68
C TRP A 156 -1.49 -4.23 3.44
N LYS A 157 -1.65 -5.49 3.04
CA LYS A 157 -2.96 -6.05 2.71
C LYS A 157 -3.99 -5.98 3.86
N GLU A 158 -3.53 -6.03 5.11
CA GLU A 158 -4.37 -5.92 6.31
C GLU A 158 -5.00 -4.52 6.47
N GLN A 159 -4.34 -3.47 5.97
CA GLN A 159 -4.83 -2.08 6.07
C GLN A 159 -5.75 -1.67 4.90
N LEU A 160 -6.17 -2.61 4.07
CA LEU A 160 -7.05 -2.34 2.91
C LEU A 160 -8.52 -2.61 3.18
N THR A 161 -8.90 -2.92 4.41
CA THR A 161 -10.27 -3.35 4.79
C THR A 161 -11.36 -2.40 4.28
N ALA A 162 -11.16 -1.09 4.38
CA ALA A 162 -12.14 -0.10 3.93
C ALA A 162 -12.29 -0.11 2.39
N GLN A 163 -11.19 -0.24 1.64
CA GLN A 163 -11.20 -0.34 0.18
C GLN A 163 -11.82 -1.67 -0.27
N VAL A 164 -11.44 -2.77 0.39
CA VAL A 164 -12.04 -4.10 0.18
C VAL A 164 -13.55 -4.01 0.34
N GLN A 165 -14.04 -3.44 1.44
CA GLN A 165 -15.49 -3.32 1.68
C GLN A 165 -16.18 -2.48 0.62
N ALA A 166 -15.58 -1.36 0.20
CA ALA A 166 -16.15 -0.50 -0.85
C ALA A 166 -16.29 -1.23 -2.21
N PHE A 167 -15.35 -2.12 -2.57
CA PHE A 167 -15.48 -2.95 -3.76
C PHE A 167 -16.52 -4.06 -3.60
N LEU A 168 -16.59 -4.71 -2.44
CA LEU A 168 -17.64 -5.71 -2.17
C LEU A 168 -19.05 -5.10 -2.25
N ASP A 169 -19.24 -3.90 -1.67
CA ASP A 169 -20.50 -3.15 -1.76
C ASP A 169 -20.85 -2.76 -3.21
N ALA A 170 -19.85 -2.60 -4.06
CA ALA A 170 -20.01 -2.36 -5.49
C ALA A 170 -20.28 -3.63 -6.30
N GLY A 171 -20.31 -4.81 -5.68
CA GLY A 171 -20.55 -6.10 -6.32
C GLY A 171 -19.31 -6.72 -6.97
N ILE A 172 -18.12 -6.40 -6.49
CA ILE A 172 -16.84 -6.81 -7.05
C ILE A 172 -16.09 -7.64 -6.01
N ALA A 173 -15.59 -8.82 -6.40
CA ALA A 173 -14.71 -9.63 -5.56
C ALA A 173 -13.34 -8.97 -5.39
N THR A 174 -12.66 -9.29 -4.31
CA THR A 174 -11.38 -8.64 -3.97
C THR A 174 -10.29 -9.65 -3.68
N ILE A 175 -9.08 -9.35 -4.14
CA ILE A 175 -7.84 -10.03 -3.82
C ILE A 175 -6.90 -8.96 -3.21
N ALA A 176 -6.74 -8.97 -1.88
CA ALA A 176 -5.82 -8.06 -1.20
C ALA A 176 -4.47 -8.74 -1.00
N LEU A 177 -3.41 -8.19 -1.58
CA LEU A 177 -2.05 -8.74 -1.51
C LEU A 177 -1.02 -7.65 -1.21
N ASP A 178 0.20 -8.07 -0.89
CA ASP A 178 1.30 -7.15 -0.61
C ASP A 178 2.07 -6.79 -1.89
N ASN A 179 2.58 -5.57 -1.95
CA ASN A 179 3.48 -5.13 -3.03
C ASN A 179 4.82 -5.88 -2.97
N PRO A 180 5.55 -5.95 -4.10
CA PRO A 180 6.96 -6.33 -4.06
C PRO A 180 7.73 -5.58 -2.98
N GLY A 181 8.41 -6.34 -2.12
CA GLY A 181 9.22 -5.83 -1.01
C GLY A 181 8.48 -5.44 0.27
N THR A 182 7.17 -5.68 0.35
CA THR A 182 6.37 -5.38 1.54
C THR A 182 5.66 -6.63 2.08
N GLY A 183 5.25 -6.61 3.33
CA GLY A 183 4.45 -7.67 3.96
C GLY A 183 5.02 -9.07 3.78
N GLU A 184 4.22 -9.95 3.18
CA GLU A 184 4.57 -11.34 2.84
C GLU A 184 4.99 -11.50 1.36
N SER A 185 5.37 -10.40 0.67
CA SER A 185 5.86 -10.50 -0.70
C SER A 185 7.08 -11.41 -0.79
N PRO A 186 7.12 -12.36 -1.74
CA PRO A 186 8.27 -13.25 -1.93
C PRO A 186 9.48 -12.57 -2.58
N VAL A 187 9.31 -11.37 -3.11
CA VAL A 187 10.34 -10.65 -3.87
C VAL A 187 10.53 -9.24 -3.32
N VAL A 188 11.73 -8.69 -3.47
CA VAL A 188 11.99 -7.26 -3.27
C VAL A 188 11.47 -6.45 -4.45
N ALA A 189 11.24 -5.15 -4.24
CA ALA A 189 10.87 -4.26 -5.33
C ALA A 189 12.05 -4.09 -6.30
N SER A 190 11.86 -4.46 -7.55
CA SER A 190 12.82 -4.39 -8.65
C SER A 190 12.11 -4.12 -9.97
N PRO A 191 12.85 -3.74 -11.04
CA PRO A 191 12.24 -3.48 -12.35
C PRO A 191 11.46 -4.65 -12.97
N ASP A 192 11.60 -5.87 -12.48
CA ASP A 192 10.92 -7.07 -12.99
C ASP A 192 10.04 -7.76 -11.92
N ALA A 193 9.80 -7.11 -10.78
CA ALA A 193 9.05 -7.72 -9.68
C ALA A 193 7.54 -7.80 -9.95
N GLU A 194 7.02 -7.21 -11.05
CA GLU A 194 5.63 -7.39 -11.49
C GLU A 194 5.26 -8.85 -11.73
N ARG A 195 6.24 -9.73 -11.95
CA ARG A 195 6.03 -11.18 -12.13
C ARG A 195 5.33 -11.85 -10.93
N GLN A 196 5.40 -11.25 -9.73
CA GLN A 196 4.64 -11.78 -8.58
C GLN A 196 3.13 -11.70 -8.77
N PHE A 197 2.61 -10.79 -9.60
CA PHE A 197 1.16 -10.66 -9.82
C PHE A 197 0.61 -11.73 -10.77
N VAL A 198 1.47 -12.35 -11.59
CA VAL A 198 1.06 -13.35 -12.59
C VAL A 198 0.34 -14.54 -11.98
N PRO A 199 0.90 -15.26 -10.97
CA PRO A 199 0.21 -16.41 -10.37
C PRO A 199 -1.11 -16.03 -9.68
N VAL A 200 -1.22 -14.81 -9.18
CA VAL A 200 -2.45 -14.29 -8.54
C VAL A 200 -3.55 -14.09 -9.58
N PHE A 201 -3.22 -13.51 -10.74
CA PHE A 201 -4.15 -13.36 -11.84
C PHE A 201 -4.52 -14.70 -12.47
N ASP A 202 -3.59 -15.66 -12.58
CA ASP A 202 -3.86 -17.01 -13.05
C ASP A 202 -4.79 -17.75 -12.09
N TRP A 203 -4.58 -17.59 -10.77
CA TRP A 203 -5.49 -18.12 -9.76
C TRP A 203 -6.90 -17.55 -9.94
N ALA A 204 -7.05 -16.24 -10.09
CA ALA A 204 -8.35 -15.60 -10.26
C ALA A 204 -9.07 -16.09 -11.51
N ARG A 205 -8.36 -16.26 -12.62
CA ARG A 205 -8.90 -16.79 -13.89
C ARG A 205 -9.35 -18.25 -13.78
N ALA A 206 -8.68 -19.04 -12.96
CA ALA A 206 -9.00 -20.44 -12.75
C ALA A 206 -10.24 -20.68 -11.86
N GLN A 207 -10.74 -19.63 -11.16
CA GLN A 207 -11.90 -19.80 -10.28
C GLN A 207 -13.20 -19.87 -11.08
N PRO A 208 -13.98 -20.97 -10.98
CA PRO A 208 -15.23 -21.13 -11.76
C PRO A 208 -16.33 -20.14 -11.34
N ASP A 209 -16.24 -19.64 -10.13
CA ASP A 209 -17.18 -18.73 -9.48
C ASP A 209 -16.75 -17.25 -9.51
N LEU A 210 -15.71 -16.93 -10.29
CA LEU A 210 -15.28 -15.57 -10.62
C LEU A 210 -15.40 -15.29 -12.12
N ASP A 211 -15.59 -14.04 -12.48
CA ASP A 211 -15.34 -13.59 -13.84
C ASP A 211 -13.85 -13.16 -13.96
N GLY A 212 -13.00 -14.16 -14.06
CA GLY A 212 -11.54 -13.98 -14.12
C GLY A 212 -11.02 -13.32 -15.39
N GLU A 213 -11.86 -13.09 -16.40
CA GLU A 213 -11.49 -12.28 -17.58
C GLU A 213 -11.65 -10.78 -17.30
N ARG A 214 -12.37 -10.41 -16.24
CA ARG A 214 -12.58 -9.02 -15.80
C ARG A 214 -11.83 -8.75 -14.51
N ILE A 215 -10.51 -8.62 -14.62
CA ILE A 215 -9.61 -8.27 -13.50
C ILE A 215 -9.30 -6.78 -13.54
N GLY A 216 -9.53 -6.08 -12.42
CA GLY A 216 -9.08 -4.72 -12.20
C GLY A 216 -7.89 -4.67 -11.24
N CYS A 217 -7.09 -3.61 -11.31
CA CYS A 217 -5.99 -3.35 -10.38
C CYS A 217 -6.23 -2.06 -9.60
N PHE A 218 -5.93 -2.08 -8.30
CA PHE A 218 -6.04 -0.90 -7.45
C PHE A 218 -4.80 -0.80 -6.55
N GLY A 219 -3.97 0.20 -6.81
CA GLY A 219 -2.75 0.43 -6.06
C GLY A 219 -2.74 1.75 -5.33
N ARG A 220 -2.40 1.73 -4.03
CA ARG A 220 -2.35 2.88 -3.13
C ARG A 220 -0.90 3.30 -2.85
N SER A 221 -0.58 4.59 -2.94
CA SER A 221 0.77 5.12 -2.67
C SER A 221 1.81 4.42 -3.55
N PHE A 222 2.87 3.83 -2.99
CA PHE A 222 3.82 3.04 -3.78
C PHE A 222 3.13 1.92 -4.60
N GLY A 223 2.00 1.40 -4.14
CA GLY A 223 1.20 0.46 -4.91
C GLY A 223 0.62 1.07 -6.20
N GLY A 224 0.43 2.37 -6.26
CA GLY A 224 0.04 3.06 -7.49
C GLY A 224 1.09 2.95 -8.60
N TYR A 225 2.38 2.88 -8.25
CA TYR A 225 3.45 2.54 -9.18
C TYR A 225 3.20 1.19 -9.86
N TRP A 226 2.91 0.14 -9.07
CA TRP A 226 2.63 -1.19 -9.61
C TRP A 226 1.35 -1.23 -10.44
N ALA A 227 0.30 -0.53 -10.03
CA ALA A 227 -0.93 -0.43 -10.82
C ALA A 227 -0.65 0.24 -12.18
N THR A 228 0.15 1.31 -12.21
CA THR A 228 0.59 1.96 -13.45
C THR A 228 1.43 1.02 -14.30
N LYS A 229 2.42 0.37 -13.72
CA LYS A 229 3.29 -0.56 -14.46
C LYS A 229 2.50 -1.71 -15.06
N LEU A 230 1.64 -2.37 -14.29
CA LEU A 230 0.81 -3.48 -14.77
C LEU A 230 -0.13 -3.07 -15.89
N ALA A 231 -0.65 -1.83 -15.87
CA ALA A 231 -1.47 -1.32 -16.96
C ALA A 231 -0.71 -1.26 -18.30
N HIS A 232 0.61 -1.07 -18.26
CA HIS A 232 1.45 -1.05 -19.45
C HIS A 232 2.03 -2.43 -19.82
N VAL A 233 2.46 -3.24 -18.85
CA VAL A 233 3.12 -4.52 -19.14
C VAL A 233 2.17 -5.70 -19.28
N MET A 234 0.91 -5.55 -18.81
CA MET A 234 -0.12 -6.61 -18.87
C MET A 234 -1.47 -6.06 -19.37
N PRO A 235 -1.52 -5.22 -20.45
CA PRO A 235 -2.75 -4.55 -20.87
C PRO A 235 -3.87 -5.53 -21.25
N ASP A 236 -3.53 -6.70 -21.75
CA ASP A 236 -4.48 -7.74 -22.14
C ASP A 236 -4.98 -8.62 -20.98
N ARG A 237 -4.39 -8.45 -19.80
CA ARG A 237 -4.74 -9.25 -18.61
C ARG A 237 -5.64 -8.49 -17.64
N ILE A 238 -5.74 -7.18 -17.75
CA ILE A 238 -6.52 -6.33 -16.85
C ILE A 238 -7.49 -5.43 -17.61
N ALA A 239 -8.69 -5.31 -17.10
CA ALA A 239 -9.73 -4.45 -17.69
C ALA A 239 -9.49 -2.95 -17.41
N GLY A 240 -8.73 -2.64 -16.38
CA GLY A 240 -8.34 -1.30 -16.01
C GLY A 240 -7.59 -1.24 -14.68
N ALA A 241 -6.92 -0.13 -14.43
CA ALA A 241 -6.15 0.09 -13.21
C ALA A 241 -6.41 1.46 -12.59
N VAL A 242 -6.29 1.54 -11.28
CA VAL A 242 -6.29 2.78 -10.50
C VAL A 242 -4.92 2.93 -9.85
N SER A 243 -4.22 4.01 -10.20
CA SER A 243 -3.00 4.46 -9.55
C SER A 243 -3.35 5.58 -8.57
N TRP A 244 -3.43 5.26 -7.30
CA TRP A 244 -3.73 6.23 -6.25
C TRP A 244 -2.46 6.75 -5.60
N ALA A 245 -1.95 7.88 -6.10
CA ALA A 245 -0.70 8.53 -5.68
C ALA A 245 0.54 7.66 -5.94
N GLY A 246 0.60 7.00 -7.09
CA GLY A 246 1.81 6.32 -7.56
C GLY A 246 2.79 7.27 -8.24
N GLY A 247 4.09 7.05 -8.05
CA GLY A 247 5.14 7.71 -8.83
C GLY A 247 5.41 6.99 -10.15
N ALA A 248 6.07 7.67 -11.10
CA ALA A 248 6.41 7.09 -12.39
C ALA A 248 7.87 7.34 -12.81
N HIS A 249 8.41 8.53 -12.57
CA HIS A 249 9.74 8.95 -12.99
C HIS A 249 10.38 9.95 -12.02
N HIS A 250 9.72 11.10 -11.79
CA HIS A 250 10.32 12.21 -11.03
C HIS A 250 10.68 11.81 -9.60
N MET A 251 9.85 10.99 -8.92
CA MET A 251 10.17 10.51 -7.58
C MET A 251 11.36 9.53 -7.54
N TYR A 252 11.77 9.01 -8.69
CA TYR A 252 12.89 8.07 -8.84
C TYR A 252 14.18 8.77 -9.32
N GLN A 253 14.19 10.09 -9.42
CA GLN A 253 15.39 10.85 -9.75
C GLN A 253 16.24 11.05 -8.48
N ARG A 254 17.58 11.00 -8.64
CA ARG A 254 18.53 11.05 -7.54
C ARG A 254 18.26 12.22 -6.58
N ASP A 255 18.07 13.41 -7.12
CA ASP A 255 17.85 14.62 -6.31
C ASP A 255 16.57 14.52 -5.46
N TRP A 256 15.51 13.94 -6.04
CA TRP A 256 14.27 13.68 -5.31
C TRP A 256 14.45 12.61 -4.23
N ILE A 257 15.16 11.52 -4.54
CA ILE A 257 15.44 10.42 -3.62
C ILE A 257 16.16 10.96 -2.38
N GLU A 258 17.21 11.78 -2.59
CA GLU A 258 18.00 12.38 -1.50
C GLU A 258 17.17 13.38 -0.68
N ALA A 259 16.41 14.28 -1.34
CA ALA A 259 15.57 15.27 -0.67
C ALA A 259 14.39 14.67 0.10
N SER A 260 13.87 13.51 -0.34
CA SER A 260 12.69 12.85 0.26
C SER A 260 13.00 11.85 1.37
N ARG A 261 14.24 11.83 1.92
CA ARG A 261 14.62 10.87 2.97
C ARG A 261 13.86 11.08 4.27
N TYR A 262 13.64 12.35 4.66
CA TYR A 262 13.02 12.74 5.94
C TYR A 262 11.90 13.77 5.71
N PRO A 263 10.81 13.38 5.05
CA PRO A 263 9.75 14.33 4.75
C PRO A 263 8.93 14.64 6.02
N ASP A 264 8.56 15.92 6.19
CA ASP A 264 7.72 16.37 7.32
C ASP A 264 6.33 15.71 7.35
N SER A 265 5.88 15.23 6.18
CA SER A 265 4.58 14.57 6.03
C SER A 265 4.57 13.10 6.46
N TYR A 266 5.73 12.51 6.81
CA TYR A 266 5.85 11.11 7.19
C TYR A 266 6.33 10.96 8.64
N LEU A 267 5.88 9.91 9.33
CA LEU A 267 6.14 9.76 10.77
C LEU A 267 7.63 9.55 11.06
N MET A 268 8.23 8.50 10.50
CA MET A 268 9.64 8.15 10.72
C MET A 268 10.12 7.09 9.72
N ASP A 269 11.42 6.92 9.58
CA ASP A 269 12.10 5.78 8.92
C ASP A 269 11.67 5.53 7.47
N LEU A 270 11.30 6.58 6.70
CA LEU A 270 10.86 6.38 5.30
C LEU A 270 11.99 5.86 4.42
N ALA A 271 13.21 6.37 4.60
CA ALA A 271 14.37 5.92 3.83
C ALA A 271 14.70 4.45 4.13
N GLU A 272 14.64 4.06 5.41
CA GLU A 272 14.86 2.69 5.86
C GLU A 272 13.77 1.74 5.32
N ALA A 273 12.50 2.18 5.33
CA ALA A 273 11.40 1.41 4.76
C ALA A 273 11.57 1.18 3.26
N ARG A 274 11.96 2.23 2.52
CA ARG A 274 12.29 2.12 1.08
C ARG A 274 13.50 1.21 0.85
N GLY A 275 14.58 1.38 1.62
CA GLY A 275 15.78 0.54 1.53
C GLY A 275 15.47 -0.94 1.73
N ARG A 276 14.69 -1.27 2.77
CA ARG A 276 14.27 -2.65 3.03
C ARG A 276 13.39 -3.20 1.90
N MET A 277 12.43 -2.44 1.41
CA MET A 277 11.56 -2.81 0.30
C MET A 277 12.37 -3.16 -0.96
N LEU A 278 13.46 -2.45 -1.20
CA LEU A 278 14.38 -2.66 -2.32
C LEU A 278 15.44 -3.75 -2.06
N GLY A 279 15.54 -4.27 -0.82
CA GLY A 279 16.61 -5.16 -0.41
C GLY A 279 17.99 -4.49 -0.41
N ALA A 280 18.06 -3.15 -0.31
CA ALA A 280 19.31 -2.40 -0.29
C ALA A 280 20.04 -2.59 1.03
N GLN A 281 21.37 -2.74 0.97
CA GLN A 281 22.22 -2.96 2.14
C GLN A 281 22.91 -1.67 2.61
N ASN A 282 22.93 -0.65 1.78
CA ASN A 282 23.55 0.64 2.04
C ASN A 282 22.90 1.75 1.20
N ASP A 283 23.31 3.00 1.47
CA ASP A 283 22.74 4.19 0.82
C ASP A 283 22.99 4.24 -0.69
N ALA A 284 24.12 3.76 -1.17
CA ALA A 284 24.41 3.74 -2.60
C ALA A 284 23.47 2.77 -3.35
N GLU A 285 23.31 1.57 -2.81
CA GLU A 285 22.34 0.60 -3.33
C GLU A 285 20.89 1.11 -3.23
N TYR A 286 20.53 1.79 -2.14
CA TYR A 286 19.21 2.39 -2.00
C TYR A 286 18.90 3.38 -3.13
N ILE A 287 19.84 4.30 -3.41
CA ILE A 287 19.67 5.30 -4.46
C ILE A 287 19.60 4.61 -5.83
N GLU A 288 20.51 3.70 -6.12
CA GLU A 288 20.59 2.99 -7.40
C GLU A 288 19.32 2.17 -7.66
N ARG A 289 18.92 1.33 -6.70
CA ARG A 289 17.76 0.43 -6.86
C ARG A 289 16.43 1.22 -6.91
N PHE A 290 16.33 2.32 -6.15
CA PHE A 290 15.13 3.15 -6.20
C PHE A 290 15.05 3.90 -7.53
N ALA A 291 16.15 4.44 -8.04
CA ALA A 291 16.22 5.09 -9.34
C ALA A 291 15.86 4.12 -10.50
N ALA A 292 16.28 2.86 -10.40
CA ALA A 292 15.95 1.84 -11.39
C ALA A 292 14.44 1.57 -11.57
N LEU A 293 13.60 2.02 -10.62
CA LEU A 293 12.15 1.90 -10.74
C LEU A 293 11.50 2.95 -11.66
N SER A 294 12.23 3.91 -12.20
CA SER A 294 11.67 4.87 -13.16
C SER A 294 11.05 4.15 -14.37
N LEU A 295 9.75 4.29 -14.55
CA LEU A 295 9.02 3.66 -15.67
C LEU A 295 9.42 4.28 -17.02
N LEU A 296 9.78 5.56 -17.03
CA LEU A 296 10.27 6.24 -18.24
C LEU A 296 11.62 5.64 -18.66
N ASP A 297 12.56 5.54 -17.71
CA ASP A 297 13.92 5.05 -18.02
C ASP A 297 13.93 3.54 -18.34
N GLN A 298 12.93 2.78 -17.85
CA GLN A 298 12.69 1.40 -18.26
C GLN A 298 12.05 1.28 -19.66
N GLY A 299 11.64 2.37 -20.31
CA GLY A 299 10.91 2.34 -21.58
C GLY A 299 9.45 1.82 -21.46
N ILE A 300 8.95 1.63 -20.24
CA ILE A 300 7.60 1.08 -19.98
C ILE A 300 6.50 2.01 -20.51
N LEU A 301 6.71 3.32 -20.45
CA LEU A 301 5.70 4.30 -20.85
C LEU A 301 5.45 4.34 -22.37
N GLU A 302 6.34 3.74 -23.17
CA GLU A 302 6.18 3.59 -24.62
C GLU A 302 5.26 2.40 -25.00
N LEU A 303 4.97 1.51 -24.06
CA LEU A 303 4.10 0.37 -24.28
C LEU A 303 2.62 0.79 -24.33
N PRO A 304 1.76 0.01 -25.02
CA PRO A 304 0.30 0.17 -24.90
C PRO A 304 -0.12 0.15 -23.44
N CYS A 305 -1.24 0.80 -23.12
CA CYS A 305 -1.73 0.91 -21.74
C CYS A 305 -3.20 0.50 -21.65
N ALA A 306 -3.55 -0.38 -20.75
CA ALA A 306 -4.93 -0.60 -20.34
C ALA A 306 -5.54 0.70 -19.77
N PRO A 307 -6.88 0.83 -19.72
CA PRO A 307 -7.53 1.97 -19.07
C PRO A 307 -6.93 2.26 -17.70
N LEU A 308 -6.48 3.50 -17.49
CA LEU A 308 -5.78 3.90 -16.25
C LEU A 308 -6.36 5.18 -15.67
N LEU A 309 -6.80 5.13 -14.41
CA LEU A 309 -7.18 6.29 -13.63
C LEU A 309 -6.05 6.68 -12.67
N LEU A 310 -5.56 7.89 -12.85
CA LEU A 310 -4.56 8.52 -11.99
C LEU A 310 -5.26 9.39 -10.95
N VAL A 311 -5.00 9.15 -9.67
CA VAL A 311 -5.60 9.91 -8.57
C VAL A 311 -4.52 10.41 -7.63
N ASN A 312 -4.56 11.70 -7.26
CA ASN A 312 -3.64 12.24 -6.25
C ASN A 312 -4.22 13.47 -5.54
N GLY A 313 -3.53 13.92 -4.51
CA GLY A 313 -3.74 15.22 -3.89
C GLY A 313 -3.07 16.33 -4.71
N LYS A 314 -3.65 17.54 -4.64
CA LYS A 314 -3.18 18.71 -5.40
C LYS A 314 -1.76 19.17 -5.02
N VAL A 315 -1.33 18.86 -3.79
CA VAL A 315 -0.05 19.32 -3.22
C VAL A 315 0.73 18.16 -2.61
N ASP A 316 0.71 17.01 -3.27
CA ASP A 316 1.48 15.85 -2.82
C ASP A 316 2.99 16.13 -2.90
N ARG A 317 3.67 15.90 -1.76
CA ARG A 317 5.13 16.05 -1.62
C ARG A 317 5.85 14.71 -1.50
N GLN A 318 5.12 13.60 -1.43
CA GLN A 318 5.69 12.25 -1.40
C GLN A 318 5.77 11.62 -2.78
N CYS A 319 4.70 11.80 -3.57
CA CYS A 319 4.65 11.38 -4.98
C CYS A 319 4.35 12.64 -5.81
N PRO A 320 5.34 13.19 -6.52
CA PRO A 320 5.21 14.46 -7.21
C PRO A 320 4.09 14.44 -8.25
N VAL A 321 3.31 15.50 -8.32
CA VAL A 321 2.20 15.63 -9.28
C VAL A 321 2.70 15.70 -10.72
N GLU A 322 3.96 16.06 -10.91
CA GLU A 322 4.67 16.03 -12.19
C GLU A 322 4.68 14.63 -12.82
N ASP A 323 4.72 13.57 -11.99
CA ASP A 323 4.60 12.19 -12.48
C ASP A 323 3.22 11.92 -13.12
N ILE A 324 2.16 12.57 -12.63
CA ILE A 324 0.84 12.47 -13.26
C ILE A 324 0.83 13.21 -14.63
N HIS A 325 1.44 14.38 -14.70
CA HIS A 325 1.56 15.11 -15.97
C HIS A 325 2.35 14.30 -17.00
N LEU A 326 3.49 13.75 -16.61
CA LEU A 326 4.26 12.85 -17.46
C LEU A 326 3.44 11.66 -17.96
N LEU A 327 2.71 10.98 -17.05
CA LEU A 327 1.89 9.83 -17.42
C LEU A 327 0.76 10.17 -18.39
N LEU A 328 0.24 11.39 -18.40
CA LEU A 328 -0.79 11.83 -19.34
C LEU A 328 -0.24 12.05 -20.75
N GLU A 329 1.06 12.25 -20.90
CA GLU A 329 1.75 12.41 -22.18
C GLU A 329 2.04 11.06 -22.86
N HIS A 330 1.91 9.92 -22.13
CA HIS A 330 2.27 8.59 -22.58
C HIS A 330 1.08 7.63 -22.52
N GLY A 331 0.91 6.85 -23.59
CA GLY A 331 -0.11 5.80 -23.66
C GLY A 331 -1.56 6.33 -23.56
N SER A 332 -2.51 5.50 -23.90
CA SER A 332 -3.95 5.80 -23.76
C SER A 332 -4.75 4.50 -23.60
N PRO A 333 -5.98 4.56 -23.04
CA PRO A 333 -6.64 5.74 -22.47
C PRO A 333 -6.25 5.98 -21.02
N LYS A 334 -6.13 7.24 -20.59
CA LYS A 334 -5.90 7.66 -19.21
C LYS A 334 -6.87 8.74 -18.76
N SER A 335 -7.18 8.72 -17.48
CA SER A 335 -7.99 9.75 -16.80
C SER A 335 -7.29 10.21 -15.55
N VAL A 336 -7.56 11.44 -15.10
CA VAL A 336 -7.00 11.99 -13.87
C VAL A 336 -8.07 12.59 -12.97
N ARG A 337 -7.88 12.45 -11.67
CA ARG A 337 -8.64 13.16 -10.63
C ARG A 337 -7.70 13.68 -9.54
N PHE A 338 -7.74 14.97 -9.30
CA PHE A 338 -7.07 15.59 -8.16
C PHE A 338 -8.09 15.88 -7.05
N PHE A 339 -7.73 15.48 -5.85
CA PHE A 339 -8.49 15.80 -4.65
C PHE A 339 -7.75 16.84 -3.78
N PRO A 340 -8.44 17.54 -2.84
CA PRO A 340 -7.78 18.43 -1.91
C PRO A 340 -6.72 17.71 -1.05
N GLY A 341 -5.72 18.47 -0.57
CA GLY A 341 -4.71 17.97 0.35
C GLY A 341 -3.44 17.46 -0.32
N GLY A 342 -2.58 16.87 0.51
CA GLY A 342 -1.28 16.30 0.16
C GLY A 342 -1.40 14.89 -0.37
N HIS A 343 -0.49 14.00 0.09
CA HIS A 343 -0.38 12.62 -0.40
C HIS A 343 -1.72 11.89 -0.47
N MET A 344 -2.01 11.31 -1.63
CA MET A 344 -3.26 10.62 -2.01
C MET A 344 -4.50 11.52 -2.16
N GLY A 345 -4.51 12.75 -1.63
CA GLY A 345 -5.71 13.58 -1.58
C GLY A 345 -6.77 13.02 -0.63
N HIS A 346 -7.58 13.89 -0.05
CA HIS A 346 -8.57 13.50 0.94
C HIS A 346 -9.93 14.12 0.64
N GLY A 347 -10.97 13.34 0.92
CA GLY A 347 -12.35 13.79 0.79
C GLY A 347 -13.32 12.59 0.73
N PRO A 348 -14.61 12.83 1.03
CA PRO A 348 -15.62 11.77 1.08
C PRO A 348 -15.84 11.10 -0.29
N HIS A 349 -15.46 11.75 -1.37
CA HIS A 349 -15.64 11.25 -2.74
C HIS A 349 -14.40 10.53 -3.31
N THR A 350 -13.25 10.51 -2.60
CA THR A 350 -12.00 9.97 -3.15
C THR A 350 -12.14 8.47 -3.47
N VAL A 351 -12.45 7.63 -2.49
CA VAL A 351 -12.63 6.19 -2.71
C VAL A 351 -13.85 5.89 -3.60
N PRO A 352 -15.05 6.48 -3.37
CA PRO A 352 -16.19 6.25 -4.23
C PRO A 352 -15.95 6.56 -5.72
N THR A 353 -15.19 7.61 -6.04
CA THR A 353 -14.83 7.94 -7.44
C THR A 353 -14.00 6.83 -8.08
N MET A 354 -13.01 6.31 -7.37
CA MET A 354 -12.13 5.23 -7.87
C MET A 354 -12.88 3.92 -8.05
N VAL A 355 -13.71 3.56 -7.08
CA VAL A 355 -14.55 2.35 -7.14
C VAL A 355 -15.53 2.43 -8.30
N ALA A 356 -16.24 3.54 -8.46
CA ALA A 356 -17.19 3.75 -9.55
C ALA A 356 -16.51 3.68 -10.93
N TRP A 357 -15.34 4.32 -11.05
CA TRP A 357 -14.58 4.30 -12.31
C TRP A 357 -14.12 2.87 -12.66
N LEU A 358 -13.54 2.16 -11.70
CA LEU A 358 -13.04 0.80 -11.96
C LEU A 358 -14.19 -0.18 -12.22
N LYS A 359 -15.32 -0.02 -11.53
CA LYS A 359 -16.54 -0.77 -11.83
C LYS A 359 -16.98 -0.61 -13.29
N GLN A 360 -16.93 0.60 -13.85
CA GLN A 360 -17.27 0.85 -15.26
C GLN A 360 -16.34 0.09 -16.21
N GLN A 361 -15.05 -0.02 -15.89
CA GLN A 361 -14.11 -0.79 -16.73
C GLN A 361 -14.40 -2.29 -16.64
N LEU A 362 -14.78 -2.78 -15.46
CA LEU A 362 -15.03 -4.21 -15.21
C LEU A 362 -16.38 -4.69 -15.76
N VAL A 363 -17.42 -3.88 -15.70
CA VAL A 363 -18.78 -4.30 -16.10
C VAL A 363 -19.08 -3.97 -17.57
N GLY A 364 -18.24 -3.13 -18.20
CA GLY A 364 -18.47 -2.60 -19.54
C GLY A 364 -19.44 -1.41 -19.53
N ARG A 365 -19.43 -0.64 -20.61
CA ARG A 365 -20.50 0.33 -20.87
C ARG A 365 -21.66 -0.47 -21.48
N GLY A 366 -22.68 -0.76 -20.67
CA GLY A 366 -23.93 -1.29 -21.21
C GLY A 366 -24.59 -0.31 -22.17
#